data_e474910d71a63d2e5faeaef327b8e07d
#
_entry.id   e474910d71a63d2e5faeaef327b8e07d
#
_cell.length_a   1.000
_cell.length_b   1.000
_cell.length_c   1.000
_cell.angle_alpha   90.00
_cell.angle_beta   90.00
_cell.angle_gamma   90.00
#
_symmetry.space_group_name_H-M   'P 1'
#
loop_
_entity.id
_entity.type
_entity.pdbx_description
1 polymer ?
#
loop_
_entity_poly.entity_id
_entity_poly.type
_entity_poly.pdbx_seq_one_letter_code
_entity_poly.pdbx_strand_id
1 'polypeptide(L)'
;MPGYGFSGKPNHDRLRILGYRRFVAQGPPNLTKEDLVMKSKRMRTIAIATALVSALGVNATSAQDKYTVKVPGGLAFSEFKGYESWEFVSLSQSDSIVAAILANPVMIEAYKKGIPGNGKPFPDGSKMAKIHWNPKKLETFPSATVPGSLHDVDFMVRDSKRFADSGGWGWAAFKYDAASDTFTPGTLADQPPQGNDVKCGLGCHTIVKTRDYVFTEYGKR
;
A
#
# COMPACT_ATOMS: atom_id res chain seq x y z
N MET A 1 17.98 -32.65 39.25
CA MET A 1 16.98 -33.29 40.13
C MET A 1 15.67 -32.52 39.98
N PRO A 2 14.49 -33.15 39.88
CA PRO A 2 14.19 -34.51 39.37
C PRO A 2 13.41 -34.52 38.04
N GLY A 3 13.50 -35.66 37.38
CA GLY A 3 12.70 -36.01 36.23
C GLY A 3 11.34 -36.58 36.61
N TYR A 4 10.41 -36.52 35.65
CA TYR A 4 9.21 -37.36 35.65
C TYR A 4 9.06 -37.97 34.25
N GLY A 5 9.35 -39.26 34.21
CA GLY A 5 8.94 -40.14 33.11
C GLY A 5 7.50 -40.60 33.33
N PHE A 6 6.73 -40.69 32.23
CA PHE A 6 5.51 -41.49 32.21
C PHE A 6 5.52 -42.44 30.99
N SER A 7 5.64 -43.71 31.36
CA SER A 7 5.41 -44.89 30.52
C SER A 7 3.90 -45.17 30.49
N GLY A 8 3.34 -45.41 29.32
CA GLY A 8 1.98 -45.93 29.14
C GLY A 8 1.93 -46.86 27.95
N LYS A 9 1.81 -48.13 28.21
CA LYS A 9 1.69 -49.23 27.24
C LYS A 9 0.33 -49.21 26.50
N PRO A 10 0.27 -49.83 25.32
CA PRO A 10 -0.97 -49.92 24.52
C PRO A 10 -1.89 -51.00 25.06
N ASN A 11 -3.21 -50.73 25.03
CA ASN A 11 -4.23 -51.71 25.37
C ASN A 11 -4.89 -52.21 24.11
N HIS A 12 -4.70 -53.50 23.86
CA HIS A 12 -5.44 -54.32 22.89
C HIS A 12 -6.81 -54.71 23.46
N ASP A 13 -7.73 -54.96 22.57
CA ASP A 13 -9.01 -55.69 22.66
C ASP A 13 -10.28 -54.84 22.67
N ARG A 14 -10.98 -54.90 21.52
CA ARG A 14 -12.25 -55.60 21.36
C ARG A 14 -12.81 -55.43 19.94
N LEU A 15 -12.65 -56.47 19.17
CA LEU A 15 -13.51 -56.76 18.01
C LEU A 15 -14.94 -56.99 18.51
N ARG A 16 -15.87 -56.15 18.08
CA ARG A 16 -17.31 -56.44 18.10
C ARG A 16 -17.79 -56.60 16.66
N ILE A 17 -18.10 -57.83 16.34
CA ILE A 17 -18.81 -58.25 15.14
C ILE A 17 -20.24 -57.71 15.25
N LEU A 18 -20.66 -56.78 14.41
CA LEU A 18 -22.02 -56.33 14.24
C LEU A 18 -22.59 -56.86 12.92
N GLY A 19 -23.68 -57.57 13.08
CA GLY A 19 -24.39 -58.38 12.14
C GLY A 19 -24.80 -57.70 10.84
N TYR A 20 -24.63 -58.47 9.78
CA TYR A 20 -25.09 -58.16 8.42
C TYR A 20 -26.64 -58.29 8.41
N ARG A 21 -27.35 -57.16 8.42
CA ARG A 21 -28.76 -57.13 8.06
C ARG A 21 -28.88 -57.08 6.54
N ARG A 22 -29.48 -58.15 5.98
CA ARG A 22 -29.90 -58.19 4.57
C ARG A 22 -30.88 -57.04 4.33
N PHE A 23 -30.50 -56.08 3.55
CA PHE A 23 -31.41 -55.10 2.94
C PHE A 23 -32.15 -55.81 1.80
N VAL A 24 -33.44 -56.02 1.98
CA VAL A 24 -34.36 -56.40 0.91
C VAL A 24 -34.54 -55.16 0.01
N ALA A 25 -34.12 -55.27 -1.23
CA ALA A 25 -34.28 -54.22 -2.22
C ALA A 25 -35.77 -54.03 -2.51
N GLN A 26 -36.35 -52.95 -2.02
CA GLN A 26 -37.66 -52.48 -2.49
C GLN A 26 -37.48 -51.85 -3.87
N GLY A 27 -38.29 -52.32 -4.82
CA GLY A 27 -38.29 -51.80 -6.19
C GLY A 27 -38.60 -50.30 -6.25
N PRO A 28 -38.25 -49.61 -7.33
CA PRO A 28 -38.44 -48.19 -7.45
C PRO A 28 -39.92 -47.80 -7.34
N PRO A 29 -40.24 -46.73 -6.60
CA PRO A 29 -41.61 -46.26 -6.47
C PRO A 29 -42.18 -45.85 -7.82
N ASN A 30 -43.42 -46.29 -8.14
CA ASN A 30 -44.16 -45.88 -9.33
C ASN A 30 -44.45 -44.36 -9.24
N LEU A 31 -43.66 -43.56 -9.95
CA LEU A 31 -43.85 -42.13 -10.05
C LEU A 31 -45.00 -41.80 -11.00
N THR A 32 -45.98 -41.06 -10.51
CA THR A 32 -47.10 -40.58 -11.34
C THR A 32 -46.68 -39.46 -12.24
N LYS A 33 -47.47 -39.18 -13.30
CA LYS A 33 -47.19 -38.04 -14.22
C LYS A 33 -47.11 -36.71 -13.45
N GLU A 34 -47.83 -36.54 -12.38
CA GLU A 34 -47.83 -35.35 -11.54
C GLU A 34 -46.50 -35.17 -10.77
N ASP A 35 -45.89 -36.25 -10.28
CA ASP A 35 -44.59 -36.22 -9.61
C ASP A 35 -43.47 -35.80 -10.53
N LEU A 36 -43.53 -36.23 -11.79
CA LEU A 36 -42.57 -35.81 -12.83
C LEU A 36 -42.67 -34.33 -13.18
N VAL A 37 -43.93 -33.79 -13.23
CA VAL A 37 -44.15 -32.37 -13.51
C VAL A 37 -43.68 -31.49 -12.34
N MET A 38 -43.91 -31.91 -11.10
CA MET A 38 -43.41 -31.16 -9.92
C MET A 38 -41.91 -31.21 -9.80
N LYS A 39 -41.24 -32.34 -10.08
CA LYS A 39 -39.76 -32.42 -10.12
C LYS A 39 -39.19 -31.52 -11.20
N SER A 40 -39.81 -31.46 -12.39
CA SER A 40 -39.39 -30.58 -13.47
C SER A 40 -39.51 -29.09 -13.11
N LYS A 41 -40.61 -28.68 -12.44
CA LYS A 41 -40.78 -27.29 -11.98
C LYS A 41 -39.77 -26.92 -10.90
N ARG A 42 -39.51 -27.81 -9.91
CA ARG A 42 -38.50 -27.57 -8.87
C ARG A 42 -37.08 -27.50 -9.44
N MET A 43 -36.73 -28.36 -10.40
CA MET A 43 -35.40 -28.27 -11.06
C MET A 43 -35.23 -26.98 -11.85
N ARG A 44 -36.29 -26.49 -12.53
CA ARG A 44 -36.21 -25.21 -13.25
C ARG A 44 -36.07 -24.02 -12.31
N THR A 45 -36.70 -24.02 -11.15
CA THR A 45 -36.58 -22.95 -10.15
C THR A 45 -35.20 -22.94 -9.51
N ILE A 46 -34.60 -24.10 -9.24
CA ILE A 46 -33.23 -24.18 -8.69
C ILE A 46 -32.19 -23.73 -9.74
N ALA A 47 -32.36 -24.09 -11.01
CA ALA A 47 -31.47 -23.67 -12.08
C ALA A 47 -31.49 -22.15 -12.32
N ILE A 48 -32.67 -21.50 -12.18
CA ILE A 48 -32.80 -20.04 -12.31
C ILE A 48 -32.19 -19.32 -11.08
N ALA A 49 -32.34 -19.86 -9.88
CA ALA A 49 -31.74 -19.29 -8.67
C ALA A 49 -30.21 -19.37 -8.69
N THR A 50 -29.64 -20.47 -9.21
CA THR A 50 -28.17 -20.61 -9.35
C THR A 50 -27.61 -19.72 -10.44
N ALA A 51 -28.34 -19.46 -11.52
CA ALA A 51 -27.92 -18.55 -12.58
C ALA A 51 -27.95 -17.07 -12.15
N LEU A 52 -28.87 -16.68 -11.26
CA LEU A 52 -28.95 -15.31 -10.73
C LEU A 52 -27.84 -15.00 -9.69
N VAL A 53 -27.36 -15.98 -8.94
CA VAL A 53 -26.23 -15.78 -7.99
C VAL A 53 -24.90 -15.68 -8.71
N SER A 54 -24.75 -16.31 -9.87
CA SER A 54 -23.53 -16.16 -10.70
C SER A 54 -23.46 -14.87 -11.51
N ALA A 55 -24.55 -14.10 -11.60
CA ALA A 55 -24.58 -12.80 -12.30
C ALA A 55 -24.25 -11.62 -11.37
N LEU A 56 -24.21 -11.83 -10.06
CA LEU A 56 -23.56 -10.91 -9.12
C LEU A 56 -22.06 -11.23 -9.11
N GLY A 57 -21.41 -11.02 -10.26
CA GLY A 57 -19.97 -10.95 -10.36
C GLY A 57 -19.54 -9.86 -9.40
N VAL A 58 -19.00 -10.26 -8.25
CA VAL A 58 -18.21 -9.37 -7.43
C VAL A 58 -17.05 -8.95 -8.33
N ASN A 59 -17.18 -7.79 -8.96
CA ASN A 59 -16.03 -7.10 -9.50
C ASN A 59 -15.15 -6.80 -8.28
N ALA A 60 -14.33 -7.75 -7.88
CA ALA A 60 -13.19 -7.49 -7.04
C ALA A 60 -12.31 -6.55 -7.88
N THR A 61 -12.53 -5.25 -7.76
CA THR A 61 -11.57 -4.27 -8.22
C THR A 61 -10.29 -4.60 -7.48
N SER A 62 -9.36 -5.23 -8.20
CA SER A 62 -8.01 -5.43 -7.67
C SER A 62 -7.51 -4.05 -7.26
N ALA A 63 -7.17 -3.88 -5.97
CA ALA A 63 -6.58 -2.65 -5.50
C ALA A 63 -5.37 -2.33 -6.37
N GLN A 64 -5.22 -1.08 -6.77
CA GLN A 64 -4.09 -0.65 -7.57
C GLN A 64 -2.79 -0.97 -6.84
N ASP A 65 -1.86 -1.67 -7.50
CA ASP A 65 -0.49 -1.70 -7.03
C ASP A 65 0.16 -0.34 -7.30
N LYS A 66 0.27 0.51 -6.27
CA LYS A 66 0.86 1.84 -6.37
C LYS A 66 2.27 1.85 -6.96
N TYR A 67 3.00 0.75 -6.86
CA TYR A 67 4.35 0.64 -7.39
C TYR A 67 4.41 0.49 -8.93
N THR A 68 3.25 0.33 -9.58
CA THR A 68 3.17 0.37 -11.06
C THR A 68 3.04 1.79 -11.60
N VAL A 69 2.73 2.78 -10.73
CA VAL A 69 2.55 4.18 -11.12
C VAL A 69 3.91 4.83 -11.38
N LYS A 70 4.02 5.59 -12.44
CA LYS A 70 5.21 6.36 -12.77
C LYS A 70 4.86 7.67 -13.47
N VAL A 71 5.68 8.70 -13.27
CA VAL A 71 5.66 9.90 -14.08
C VAL A 71 6.11 9.54 -15.50
N PRO A 72 5.40 9.96 -16.55
CA PRO A 72 5.83 9.70 -17.93
C PRO A 72 7.27 10.14 -18.20
N GLY A 73 8.13 9.19 -18.58
CA GLY A 73 9.57 9.42 -18.81
C GLY A 73 10.40 9.73 -17.55
N GLY A 74 9.80 9.72 -16.36
CA GLY A 74 10.40 10.17 -15.10
C GLY A 74 10.48 9.11 -14.03
N LEU A 75 10.32 9.56 -12.78
CA LEU A 75 10.41 8.72 -11.60
C LEU A 75 9.21 7.78 -11.50
N ALA A 76 9.46 6.53 -11.09
CA ALA A 76 8.44 5.57 -10.77
C ALA A 76 8.21 5.51 -9.25
N PHE A 77 6.98 5.28 -8.83
CA PHE A 77 6.64 5.09 -7.42
C PHE A 77 7.45 3.93 -6.80
N SER A 78 7.74 2.90 -7.60
CA SER A 78 8.57 1.75 -7.20
C SER A 78 9.99 2.09 -6.78
N GLU A 79 10.54 3.23 -7.25
CA GLU A 79 11.87 3.69 -6.84
C GLU A 79 11.92 4.07 -5.34
N PHE A 80 10.76 4.28 -4.72
CA PHE A 80 10.58 4.69 -3.33
C PHE A 80 9.93 3.61 -2.47
N LYS A 81 9.94 2.36 -2.94
CA LYS A 81 9.33 1.23 -2.22
C LYS A 81 9.86 1.15 -0.79
N GLY A 82 8.92 1.03 0.17
CA GLY A 82 9.22 0.98 1.60
C GLY A 82 9.40 2.35 2.26
N TYR A 83 9.07 3.46 1.57
CA TYR A 83 9.19 4.81 2.12
C TYR A 83 8.41 5.01 3.42
N GLU A 84 7.34 4.27 3.64
CA GLU A 84 6.53 4.34 4.85
C GLU A 84 7.30 3.94 6.12
N SER A 85 8.37 3.17 5.95
CA SER A 85 9.26 2.73 7.04
C SER A 85 10.55 3.55 7.15
N TRP A 86 10.72 4.58 6.32
CA TRP A 86 11.90 5.44 6.40
C TRP A 86 11.91 6.27 7.67
N GLU A 87 13.09 6.72 8.05
CA GLU A 87 13.24 7.49 9.28
C GLU A 87 12.62 8.88 9.13
N PHE A 88 11.89 9.28 10.16
CA PHE A 88 11.29 10.61 10.24
C PHE A 88 12.38 11.70 10.29
N VAL A 89 12.24 12.74 9.50
CA VAL A 89 13.13 13.92 9.47
C VAL A 89 12.50 15.10 10.15
N SER A 90 11.30 15.48 9.71
CA SER A 90 10.64 16.71 10.13
C SER A 90 9.14 16.68 9.88
N LEU A 91 8.42 17.63 10.49
CA LEU A 91 7.04 17.97 10.16
C LEU A 91 7.01 19.29 9.36
N SER A 92 5.99 19.42 8.53
CA SER A 92 5.63 20.68 7.88
C SER A 92 4.13 20.88 8.01
N GLN A 93 3.69 22.06 8.39
CA GLN A 93 2.27 22.40 8.52
C GLN A 93 1.99 23.75 7.89
N SER A 94 0.90 23.82 7.14
CA SER A 94 0.26 25.04 6.67
C SER A 94 -1.23 24.97 7.01
N ASP A 95 -2.01 25.98 6.64
CA ASP A 95 -3.45 25.99 6.90
C ASP A 95 -4.20 24.83 6.21
N SER A 96 -3.70 24.38 5.08
CA SER A 96 -4.35 23.36 4.24
C SER A 96 -3.71 21.99 4.27
N ILE A 97 -2.50 21.86 4.81
CA ILE A 97 -1.71 20.60 4.74
C ILE A 97 -0.95 20.37 6.04
N VAL A 98 -0.98 19.13 6.50
CA VAL A 98 -0.04 18.56 7.49
C VAL A 98 0.82 17.55 6.77
N ALA A 99 2.13 17.63 6.90
CA ALA A 99 3.03 16.72 6.20
C ALA A 99 4.11 16.15 7.12
N ALA A 100 4.40 14.85 6.94
CA ALA A 100 5.60 14.21 7.48
C ALA A 100 6.65 14.07 6.40
N ILE A 101 7.90 14.34 6.76
CA ILE A 101 9.06 14.23 5.90
C ILE A 101 9.91 13.07 6.40
N LEU A 102 10.11 12.09 5.55
CA LEU A 102 10.85 10.86 5.80
C LEU A 102 12.05 10.79 4.88
N ALA A 103 13.15 10.17 5.33
CA ALA A 103 14.32 9.95 4.50
C ALA A 103 14.85 8.52 4.64
N ASN A 104 15.44 8.02 3.55
CA ASN A 104 16.04 6.70 3.52
C ASN A 104 17.37 6.67 4.33
N PRO A 105 17.88 5.49 4.68
CA PRO A 105 19.08 5.37 5.48
C PRO A 105 20.30 6.12 4.93
N VAL A 106 20.47 6.17 3.60
CA VAL A 106 21.58 6.91 2.96
C VAL A 106 21.54 8.40 3.30
N MET A 107 20.34 8.99 3.21
CA MET A 107 20.15 10.42 3.50
C MET A 107 20.24 10.71 5.01
N ILE A 108 19.73 9.83 5.84
CA ILE A 108 19.83 9.96 7.31
C ILE A 108 21.29 9.95 7.77
N GLU A 109 22.09 9.02 7.26
CA GLU A 109 23.52 9.00 7.58
C GLU A 109 24.27 10.27 7.09
N ALA A 110 23.83 10.85 5.99
CA ALA A 110 24.37 12.13 5.52
C ALA A 110 23.99 13.28 6.47
N TYR A 111 22.76 13.35 6.94
CA TYR A 111 22.34 14.33 7.95
C TYR A 111 23.17 14.22 9.25
N LYS A 112 23.39 13.00 9.76
CA LYS A 112 24.21 12.75 10.95
C LYS A 112 25.66 13.23 10.80
N LYS A 113 26.16 13.32 9.56
CA LYS A 113 27.47 13.88 9.20
C LYS A 113 27.45 15.39 8.99
N GLY A 114 26.33 16.06 9.25
CA GLY A 114 26.17 17.50 9.16
C GLY A 114 25.83 18.01 7.76
N ILE A 115 25.48 17.15 6.80
CA ILE A 115 25.01 17.56 5.47
C ILE A 115 23.54 18.00 5.61
N PRO A 116 23.10 19.08 4.94
CA PRO A 116 23.84 19.97 4.03
C PRO A 116 24.51 21.16 4.75
N GLY A 117 24.42 21.24 6.09
CA GLY A 117 24.91 22.38 6.87
C GLY A 117 26.40 22.63 6.75
N ASN A 118 27.18 21.61 6.39
CA ASN A 118 28.62 21.69 6.17
C ASN A 118 28.99 22.05 4.71
N GLY A 119 28.02 22.44 3.88
CA GLY A 119 28.20 22.82 2.48
C GLY A 119 28.48 21.65 1.51
N LYS A 120 28.44 20.42 1.99
CA LYS A 120 28.58 19.23 1.13
C LYS A 120 27.23 18.79 0.58
N PRO A 121 27.17 18.27 -0.65
CA PRO A 121 25.95 17.71 -1.20
C PRO A 121 25.62 16.36 -0.55
N PHE A 122 24.35 15.98 -0.56
CA PHE A 122 23.94 14.63 -0.23
C PHE A 122 24.54 13.61 -1.20
N PRO A 123 24.85 12.39 -0.76
CA PRO A 123 25.36 11.35 -1.66
C PRO A 123 24.25 10.86 -2.62
N ASP A 124 24.66 10.38 -3.79
CA ASP A 124 23.74 9.69 -4.71
C ASP A 124 23.06 8.51 -4.00
N GLY A 125 21.79 8.26 -4.32
CA GLY A 125 20.94 7.32 -3.62
C GLY A 125 20.22 7.89 -2.39
N SER A 126 20.49 9.14 -1.98
CA SER A 126 19.67 9.85 -0.98
C SER A 126 18.25 10.01 -1.51
N LYS A 127 17.26 9.67 -0.68
CA LYS A 127 15.83 9.76 -1.03
C LYS A 127 15.04 10.34 0.12
N MET A 128 14.02 11.12 -0.23
CA MET A 128 13.09 11.73 0.70
C MET A 128 11.66 11.52 0.22
N ALA A 129 10.75 11.29 1.15
CA ALA A 129 9.32 11.28 0.92
C ALA A 129 8.67 12.34 1.79
N LYS A 130 7.75 13.12 1.23
CA LYS A 130 6.90 14.05 1.95
C LYS A 130 5.46 13.61 1.77
N ILE A 131 4.87 13.11 2.86
CA ILE A 131 3.50 12.60 2.86
C ILE A 131 2.60 13.72 3.32
N HIS A 132 1.62 14.10 2.50
CA HIS A 132 0.68 15.17 2.78
C HIS A 132 -0.69 14.63 3.17
N TRP A 133 -1.28 15.20 4.19
CA TRP A 133 -2.66 14.95 4.63
C TRP A 133 -3.44 16.25 4.74
N ASN A 134 -4.74 16.15 4.49
CA ASN A 134 -5.66 17.20 4.92
C ASN A 134 -5.64 17.28 6.46
N PRO A 135 -5.54 18.48 7.05
CA PRO A 135 -5.52 18.60 8.51
C PRO A 135 -6.88 18.23 9.10
N LYS A 136 -6.85 17.54 10.23
CA LYS A 136 -8.04 17.20 11.01
C LYS A 136 -7.86 17.65 12.46
N LYS A 137 -8.89 18.26 13.05
CA LYS A 137 -8.91 18.49 14.49
C LYS A 137 -9.21 17.18 15.22
N LEU A 138 -8.47 16.93 16.29
CA LEU A 138 -8.70 15.77 17.13
C LEU A 138 -9.94 16.01 18.00
N GLU A 139 -10.95 15.14 17.91
CA GLU A 139 -12.22 15.30 18.64
C GLU A 139 -12.01 15.32 20.16
N THR A 140 -11.12 14.48 20.67
CA THR A 140 -10.79 14.37 22.09
C THR A 140 -9.88 15.50 22.60
N PHE A 141 -9.23 16.24 21.71
CA PHE A 141 -8.36 17.37 22.03
C PHE A 141 -8.37 18.40 20.89
N PRO A 142 -9.40 19.27 20.81
CA PRO A 142 -9.64 20.13 19.64
C PRO A 142 -8.55 21.15 19.32
N SER A 143 -7.65 21.46 20.25
CA SER A 143 -6.49 22.30 19.99
C SER A 143 -5.42 21.60 19.15
N ALA A 144 -5.39 20.26 19.13
CA ALA A 144 -4.47 19.49 18.33
C ALA A 144 -4.94 19.38 16.87
N THR A 145 -4.00 19.53 15.94
CA THR A 145 -4.18 19.23 14.52
C THR A 145 -3.40 17.96 14.19
N VAL A 146 -4.06 17.00 13.56
CA VAL A 146 -3.50 15.68 13.21
C VAL A 146 -3.69 15.40 11.72
N PRO A 147 -2.95 14.45 11.15
CA PRO A 147 -3.22 13.93 9.82
C PRO A 147 -4.67 13.44 9.69
N GLY A 148 -5.37 13.90 8.67
CA GLY A 148 -6.68 13.41 8.26
C GLY A 148 -6.57 12.48 7.04
N SER A 149 -7.37 12.75 5.98
CA SER A 149 -7.28 11.98 4.73
C SER A 149 -5.96 12.25 4.00
N LEU A 150 -5.38 11.20 3.42
CA LEU A 150 -4.20 11.33 2.56
C LEU A 150 -4.53 12.23 1.36
N HIS A 151 -3.63 13.14 1.02
CA HIS A 151 -3.76 14.06 -0.10
C HIS A 151 -2.86 13.66 -1.26
N ASP A 152 -1.56 13.56 -1.03
CA ASP A 152 -0.56 13.15 -1.99
C ASP A 152 0.75 12.70 -1.30
N VAL A 153 1.70 12.22 -2.10
CA VAL A 153 3.07 11.96 -1.66
C VAL A 153 4.03 12.55 -2.68
N ASP A 154 4.91 13.41 -2.22
CA ASP A 154 6.00 13.96 -3.00
C ASP A 154 7.30 13.24 -2.70
N PHE A 155 8.06 12.97 -3.74
CA PHE A 155 9.36 12.33 -3.62
C PHE A 155 10.46 13.19 -4.21
N MET A 156 11.66 13.06 -3.64
CA MET A 156 12.89 13.50 -4.25
C MET A 156 13.98 12.42 -4.13
N VAL A 157 14.83 12.34 -5.14
CA VAL A 157 15.94 11.39 -5.19
C VAL A 157 17.19 12.07 -5.75
N ARG A 158 18.33 11.79 -5.13
CA ARG A 158 19.62 12.23 -5.62
C ARG A 158 20.23 11.18 -6.54
N ASP A 159 20.50 11.59 -7.76
CA ASP A 159 21.28 10.88 -8.76
C ASP A 159 21.97 11.93 -9.65
N SER A 160 23.22 12.19 -9.34
CA SER A 160 24.00 13.28 -9.97
C SER A 160 24.21 13.09 -11.47
N LYS A 161 24.11 11.86 -11.97
CA LYS A 161 24.24 11.55 -13.40
C LYS A 161 22.90 11.70 -14.12
N ARG A 162 21.82 11.15 -13.54
CA ARG A 162 20.49 11.18 -14.14
C ARG A 162 19.90 12.58 -14.14
N PHE A 163 20.17 13.38 -13.12
CA PHE A 163 19.57 14.70 -12.90
C PHE A 163 20.59 15.83 -12.89
N ALA A 164 21.61 15.74 -13.76
CA ALA A 164 22.66 16.74 -13.83
C ALA A 164 22.15 18.18 -14.03
N ASP A 165 21.09 18.36 -14.82
CA ASP A 165 20.52 19.68 -15.15
C ASP A 165 19.69 20.28 -14.00
N SER A 166 19.40 19.51 -12.96
CA SER A 166 18.64 19.93 -11.78
C SER A 166 19.44 19.79 -10.47
N GLY A 167 20.75 19.98 -10.56
CA GLY A 167 21.63 19.91 -9.39
C GLY A 167 21.81 18.50 -8.82
N GLY A 168 21.50 17.47 -9.61
CA GLY A 168 21.58 16.07 -9.23
C GLY A 168 20.31 15.54 -8.54
N TRP A 169 19.25 16.32 -8.48
CA TRP A 169 18.01 15.93 -7.85
C TRP A 169 16.87 15.77 -8.85
N GLY A 170 16.09 14.68 -8.68
CA GLY A 170 14.81 14.46 -9.35
C GLY A 170 13.66 14.53 -8.36
N TRP A 171 12.52 15.05 -8.82
CA TRP A 171 11.29 15.18 -8.03
C TRP A 171 10.12 14.52 -8.74
N ALA A 172 9.16 14.02 -8.00
CA ALA A 172 7.86 13.60 -8.51
C ALA A 172 6.79 13.70 -7.43
N ALA A 173 5.60 14.14 -7.82
CA ALA A 173 4.40 14.11 -7.01
C ALA A 173 3.48 12.99 -7.46
N PHE A 174 2.83 12.32 -6.51
CA PHE A 174 1.81 11.31 -6.76
C PHE A 174 0.55 11.65 -5.97
N LYS A 175 -0.51 12.02 -6.69
CA LYS A 175 -1.80 12.37 -6.11
C LYS A 175 -2.54 11.13 -5.67
N TYR A 176 -3.21 11.21 -4.53
CA TYR A 176 -4.06 10.13 -4.04
C TYR A 176 -5.54 10.45 -4.25
N ASP A 177 -6.29 9.48 -4.73
CA ASP A 177 -7.74 9.52 -4.82
C ASP A 177 -8.34 8.55 -3.78
N ALA A 178 -8.94 9.11 -2.75
CA ALA A 178 -9.55 8.34 -1.67
C ALA A 178 -10.80 7.56 -2.10
N ALA A 179 -11.48 7.96 -3.17
CA ALA A 179 -12.68 7.28 -3.65
C ALA A 179 -12.37 5.94 -4.33
N SER A 180 -11.24 5.88 -5.03
CA SER A 180 -10.78 4.69 -5.74
C SER A 180 -9.61 3.96 -5.05
N ASP A 181 -9.08 4.53 -3.95
CA ASP A 181 -7.86 4.04 -3.27
C ASP A 181 -6.68 3.88 -4.24
N THR A 182 -6.46 4.91 -5.08
CA THR A 182 -5.44 4.86 -6.12
C THR A 182 -4.52 6.06 -6.11
N PHE A 183 -3.31 5.87 -6.63
CA PHE A 183 -2.37 6.94 -6.92
C PHE A 183 -2.31 7.22 -8.42
N THR A 184 -2.13 8.48 -8.76
CA THR A 184 -1.89 8.94 -10.13
C THR A 184 -0.68 9.88 -10.17
N PRO A 185 0.07 9.98 -11.29
CA PRO A 185 1.14 10.95 -11.41
C PRO A 185 0.61 12.38 -11.22
N GLY A 186 1.18 13.11 -10.29
CA GLY A 186 0.93 14.56 -10.13
C GLY A 186 1.80 15.40 -11.05
N THR A 187 3.00 14.90 -11.35
CA THR A 187 3.94 15.50 -12.31
C THR A 187 3.67 14.94 -13.69
N LEU A 188 3.06 15.70 -14.58
CA LEU A 188 2.59 15.21 -15.88
C LEU A 188 3.32 15.81 -17.09
N ALA A 189 3.91 16.98 -16.94
CA ALA A 189 4.37 17.79 -18.06
C ALA A 189 5.85 18.21 -17.95
N ASP A 190 6.67 17.41 -17.29
CA ASP A 190 8.10 17.69 -17.21
C ASP A 190 8.79 17.53 -18.55
N GLN A 191 9.63 18.50 -18.85
CA GLN A 191 10.57 18.37 -19.95
C GLN A 191 11.73 17.44 -19.52
N PRO A 192 12.35 16.72 -20.44
CA PRO A 192 13.54 15.94 -20.12
C PRO A 192 14.65 16.81 -19.49
N PRO A 193 15.40 16.29 -18.50
CA PRO A 193 15.16 14.99 -17.90
C PRO A 193 13.92 14.98 -17.01
N GLN A 194 13.05 14.01 -17.23
CA GLN A 194 11.85 13.80 -16.40
C GLN A 194 12.24 13.55 -14.95
N GLY A 195 11.40 13.99 -14.01
CA GLY A 195 11.69 13.94 -12.59
C GLY A 195 12.24 15.26 -12.04
N ASN A 196 12.35 16.29 -12.87
CA ASN A 196 12.70 17.64 -12.41
C ASN A 196 11.53 18.35 -11.74
N ASP A 197 10.31 18.05 -12.15
CA ASP A 197 9.10 18.75 -11.74
C ASP A 197 9.34 20.28 -11.71
N VAL A 198 9.61 20.85 -12.86
CA VAL A 198 10.16 22.21 -13.02
C VAL A 198 9.34 23.27 -12.27
N LYS A 199 8.03 23.08 -12.16
CA LYS A 199 7.13 24.04 -11.50
C LYS A 199 7.16 23.93 -9.99
N CYS A 200 7.14 22.72 -9.44
CA CYS A 200 7.04 22.47 -7.99
C CYS A 200 8.37 21.96 -7.43
N GLY A 201 8.94 20.89 -7.99
CA GLY A 201 10.20 20.33 -7.51
C GLY A 201 11.37 21.28 -7.68
N LEU A 202 11.94 21.36 -8.88
CA LEU A 202 13.12 22.20 -9.14
C LEU A 202 12.85 23.68 -8.83
N GLY A 203 11.71 24.22 -9.30
CA GLY A 203 11.39 25.64 -9.15
C GLY A 203 11.39 26.08 -7.68
N CYS A 204 10.66 25.37 -6.81
CA CYS A 204 10.62 25.69 -5.39
C CYS A 204 11.95 25.38 -4.67
N HIS A 205 12.57 24.22 -4.94
CA HIS A 205 13.76 23.78 -4.22
C HIS A 205 15.02 24.58 -4.60
N THR A 206 15.03 25.27 -5.74
CA THR A 206 16.11 26.18 -6.11
C THR A 206 16.32 27.32 -5.08
N ILE A 207 15.29 27.71 -4.33
CA ILE A 207 15.38 28.71 -3.26
C ILE A 207 16.41 28.32 -2.19
N VAL A 208 16.58 27.01 -1.97
CA VAL A 208 17.53 26.44 -0.99
C VAL A 208 18.68 25.71 -1.67
N LYS A 209 19.09 26.14 -2.86
CA LYS A 209 20.21 25.55 -3.62
C LYS A 209 21.52 25.48 -2.80
N THR A 210 21.79 26.46 -1.97
CA THR A 210 22.96 26.50 -1.09
C THR A 210 22.92 25.40 0.00
N ARG A 211 21.78 24.78 0.21
CA ARG A 211 21.55 23.66 1.11
C ARG A 211 21.31 22.36 0.32
N ASP A 212 21.92 22.24 -0.84
CA ASP A 212 21.72 21.11 -1.75
C ASP A 212 20.24 20.82 -2.03
N TYR A 213 19.44 21.87 -2.26
CA TYR A 213 18.00 21.81 -2.58
C TYR A 213 17.12 21.20 -1.48
N VAL A 214 17.57 21.11 -0.22
CA VAL A 214 16.84 20.51 0.88
C VAL A 214 16.43 21.54 1.91
N PHE A 215 15.12 21.72 2.10
CA PHE A 215 14.54 22.70 3.05
C PHE A 215 14.74 22.29 4.51
N THR A 216 14.60 21.01 4.79
CA THR A 216 14.46 20.52 6.15
C THR A 216 15.79 20.21 6.81
N GLU A 217 15.81 20.38 8.11
CA GLU A 217 16.90 19.95 9.00
C GLU A 217 16.50 18.66 9.71
N TYR A 218 17.49 17.85 10.00
CA TYR A 218 17.31 16.67 10.83
C TYR A 218 17.39 17.10 12.29
N GLY A 219 16.23 17.11 12.96
CA GLY A 219 16.13 17.57 14.34
C GLY A 219 16.90 16.72 15.35
N LYS A 220 17.33 17.33 16.45
CA LYS A 220 17.90 16.57 17.59
C LYS A 220 16.84 15.64 18.17
N ARG A 221 17.26 14.47 18.63
CA ARG A 221 16.43 13.42 19.22
C ARG A 221 17.14 12.84 20.42
#